data_14ed17e874fcf1b53bc573a9df64e7b1
#
_entry.id   14ed17e874fcf1b53bc573a9df64e7b1
#
_cell.length_a   1.000
_cell.length_b   1.000
_cell.length_c   1.000
_cell.angle_alpha   90.00
_cell.angle_beta   90.00
_cell.angle_gamma   90.00
#
_symmetry.space_group_name_H-M   'P 1'
#
loop_
_entity.id
_entity.type
_entity.pdbx_description
1 polymer ?
#
loop_
_entity_poly.entity_id
_entity_poly.type
_entity_poly.pdbx_seq_one_letter_code
_entity_poly.pdbx_strand_id
1 'polypeptide(L)'
;MSEAENEWLPQPDVEDIELVKVLQALADPVRLSLLKVYATGERFSCAPDALGIAHLHKSTVSHHMKIMREAGLTSTRAVGRNRYVQLRRDDLDARFPGLLDSLLKSLPD
;
A
#
# COMPACT_ATOMS: atom_id res chain seq x y z
N MET A 1 -14.73 -18.83 14.37
CA MET A 1 -13.51 -18.27 13.84
C MET A 1 -13.01 -17.16 14.76
N SER A 2 -11.76 -17.22 15.13
CA SER A 2 -11.17 -16.26 16.05
C SER A 2 -10.91 -14.93 15.34
N GLU A 3 -11.16 -13.80 16.03
CA GLU A 3 -10.83 -12.47 15.51
C GLU A 3 -9.34 -12.32 15.25
N ALA A 4 -8.50 -13.04 15.99
CA ALA A 4 -7.05 -13.01 15.80
C ALA A 4 -6.60 -13.53 14.44
N GLU A 5 -7.45 -14.29 13.74
CA GLU A 5 -7.14 -14.83 12.41
C GLU A 5 -7.46 -13.85 11.28
N ASN A 6 -8.04 -12.69 11.60
CA ASN A 6 -8.51 -11.71 10.63
C ASN A 6 -8.30 -10.31 11.19
N GLU A 7 -7.05 -9.86 11.19
CA GLU A 7 -6.68 -8.57 11.79
C GLU A 7 -6.14 -7.59 10.77
N TRP A 8 -6.51 -6.32 10.93
CA TRP A 8 -5.86 -5.22 10.25
C TRP A 8 -4.56 -4.87 10.96
N LEU A 9 -3.48 -4.72 10.20
CA LEU A 9 -2.22 -4.25 10.76
C LEU A 9 -2.34 -2.75 11.11
N PRO A 10 -1.52 -2.25 12.07
CA PRO A 10 -1.59 -0.85 12.48
C PRO A 10 -1.42 0.11 11.30
N GLN A 11 -2.30 1.11 11.25
CA GLN A 11 -2.32 2.10 10.18
C GLN A 11 -2.91 3.41 10.73
N PRO A 12 -2.58 4.56 10.12
CA PRO A 12 -3.18 5.83 10.56
C PRO A 12 -4.66 5.90 10.18
N ASP A 13 -5.43 6.60 11.00
CA ASP A 13 -6.79 6.95 10.63
C ASP A 13 -6.77 7.94 9.47
N VAL A 14 -7.88 8.05 8.74
CA VAL A 14 -7.92 8.90 7.54
C VAL A 14 -7.53 10.35 7.83
N GLU A 15 -7.95 10.89 8.96
CA GLU A 15 -7.64 12.27 9.35
C GLU A 15 -6.17 12.47 9.75
N ASP A 16 -5.46 11.40 10.04
CA ASP A 16 -4.05 11.45 10.45
C ASP A 16 -3.08 11.22 9.30
N ILE A 17 -3.58 10.99 8.08
CA ILE A 17 -2.74 10.82 6.91
C ILE A 17 -2.14 12.17 6.51
N GLU A 18 -0.80 12.23 6.48
CA GLU A 18 -0.07 13.46 6.17
C GLU A 18 0.48 13.44 4.74
N LEU A 19 0.28 14.51 4.00
CA LEU A 19 0.74 14.62 2.61
C LEU A 19 2.23 14.38 2.47
N VAL A 20 3.03 14.95 3.36
CA VAL A 20 4.49 14.81 3.29
C VAL A 20 4.90 13.34 3.39
N LYS A 21 4.27 12.60 4.28
CA LYS A 21 4.57 11.17 4.45
C LYS A 21 4.15 10.34 3.23
N VAL A 22 3.02 10.70 2.63
CA VAL A 22 2.56 10.06 1.39
C VAL A 22 3.59 10.29 0.29
N LEU A 23 4.03 11.53 0.12
CA LEU A 23 5.01 11.86 -0.91
C LEU A 23 6.36 11.20 -0.66
N GLN A 24 6.81 11.15 0.60
CA GLN A 24 8.05 10.46 0.95
C GLN A 24 7.98 8.96 0.65
N ALA A 25 6.85 8.35 0.97
CA ALA A 25 6.66 6.93 0.69
C ALA A 25 6.69 6.64 -0.81
N LEU A 26 6.19 7.56 -1.62
CA LEU A 26 6.15 7.40 -3.07
C LEU A 26 7.43 7.85 -3.77
N ALA A 27 8.37 8.46 -3.06
CA ALA A 27 9.65 8.88 -3.62
C ALA A 27 10.65 7.71 -3.69
N ASP A 28 10.20 6.60 -4.26
CA ASP A 28 10.98 5.38 -4.43
C ASP A 28 10.44 4.60 -5.63
N PRO A 29 11.31 4.13 -6.55
CA PRO A 29 10.86 3.43 -7.76
C PRO A 29 10.04 2.17 -7.48
N VAL A 30 10.42 1.39 -6.47
CA VAL A 30 9.70 0.17 -6.13
C VAL A 30 8.30 0.50 -5.61
N ARG A 31 8.21 1.47 -4.70
CA ARG A 31 6.92 1.86 -4.14
C ARG A 31 6.02 2.52 -5.16
N LEU A 32 6.56 3.27 -6.11
CA LEU A 32 5.76 3.79 -7.22
C LEU A 32 5.20 2.67 -8.08
N SER A 33 5.98 1.64 -8.38
CA SER A 33 5.49 0.51 -9.15
C SER A 33 4.42 -0.27 -8.38
N LEU A 34 4.56 -0.38 -7.06
CA LEU A 34 3.54 -0.99 -6.21
C LEU A 34 2.24 -0.18 -6.22
N LEU A 35 2.34 1.15 -6.19
CA LEU A 35 1.15 2.00 -6.29
C LEU A 35 0.37 1.69 -7.56
N LYS A 36 1.06 1.54 -8.68
CA LYS A 36 0.44 1.22 -9.96
C LYS A 36 -0.31 -0.12 -9.91
N VAL A 37 0.30 -1.13 -9.29
CA VAL A 37 -0.33 -2.44 -9.11
C VAL A 37 -1.58 -2.32 -8.25
N TYR A 38 -1.47 -1.65 -7.09
CA TYR A 38 -2.59 -1.52 -6.16
C TYR A 38 -3.74 -0.68 -6.73
N ALA A 39 -3.44 0.22 -7.67
CA ALA A 39 -4.45 1.11 -8.26
C ALA A 39 -5.49 0.36 -9.09
N THR A 40 -5.28 -0.90 -9.39
CA THR A 40 -6.28 -1.74 -10.06
C THR A 40 -7.52 -1.97 -9.18
N GLY A 41 -7.43 -1.65 -7.89
CA GLY A 41 -8.55 -1.77 -6.97
C GLY A 41 -8.72 -3.14 -6.33
N GLU A 42 -7.90 -4.10 -6.73
CA GLU A 42 -7.97 -5.45 -6.19
C GLU A 42 -7.18 -5.57 -4.89
N ARG A 43 -7.51 -6.60 -4.10
CA ARG A 43 -6.68 -7.00 -2.97
C ARG A 43 -5.61 -7.93 -3.47
N PHE A 44 -4.38 -7.67 -3.05
CA PHE A 44 -3.24 -8.49 -3.47
C PHE A 44 -2.66 -9.23 -2.27
N SER A 45 -2.24 -10.47 -2.50
CA SER A 45 -1.38 -11.17 -1.55
C SER A 45 -0.10 -10.37 -1.37
N CYS A 46 0.43 -10.31 -0.15
CA CYS A 46 1.72 -9.67 0.11
C CYS A 46 2.90 -10.52 -0.39
N ALA A 47 2.64 -11.66 -1.01
CA ALA A 47 3.70 -12.48 -1.59
C ALA A 47 4.40 -11.70 -2.72
N PRO A 48 5.75 -11.65 -2.74
CA PRO A 48 6.47 -10.88 -3.75
C PRO A 48 6.14 -11.24 -5.19
N ASP A 49 5.84 -12.50 -5.47
CA ASP A 49 5.48 -12.96 -6.82
C ASP A 49 4.22 -12.28 -7.31
N ALA A 50 3.21 -12.15 -6.45
CA ALA A 50 1.95 -11.52 -6.80
C ALA A 50 2.11 -10.03 -7.08
N LEU A 51 3.14 -9.40 -6.53
CA LEU A 51 3.38 -7.96 -6.65
C LEU A 51 4.45 -7.61 -7.68
N GLY A 52 5.02 -8.61 -8.35
CA GLY A 52 6.04 -8.37 -9.37
C GLY A 52 7.40 -7.98 -8.82
N ILE A 53 7.67 -8.24 -7.55
CA ILE A 53 8.92 -7.87 -6.89
C ILE A 53 9.65 -9.08 -6.28
N ALA A 54 9.49 -10.25 -6.90
CA ALA A 54 10.11 -11.49 -6.42
C ALA A 54 11.63 -11.44 -6.39
N HIS A 55 12.23 -10.53 -7.16
CA HIS A 55 13.68 -10.35 -7.20
C HIS A 55 14.24 -9.64 -5.96
N LEU A 56 13.38 -9.06 -5.13
CA LEU A 56 13.83 -8.35 -3.94
C LEU A 56 13.95 -9.29 -2.74
N HIS A 57 14.88 -8.96 -1.86
CA HIS A 57 15.04 -9.68 -0.61
C HIS A 57 13.77 -9.52 0.26
N LYS A 58 13.43 -10.58 0.99
CA LYS A 58 12.22 -10.62 1.81
C LYS A 58 12.13 -9.46 2.80
N SER A 59 13.24 -9.13 3.45
CA SER A 59 13.27 -8.00 4.39
C SER A 59 13.05 -6.66 3.69
N THR A 60 13.54 -6.51 2.47
CA THR A 60 13.33 -5.30 1.66
C THR A 60 11.86 -5.14 1.30
N VAL A 61 11.22 -6.23 0.90
CA VAL A 61 9.78 -6.22 0.59
C VAL A 61 8.97 -5.81 1.82
N SER A 62 9.26 -6.41 2.98
CA SER A 62 8.57 -6.08 4.23
C SER A 62 8.75 -4.60 4.59
N HIS A 63 9.93 -4.05 4.36
CA HIS A 63 10.24 -2.65 4.62
C HIS A 63 9.37 -1.71 3.75
N HIS A 64 9.28 -2.00 2.45
CA HIS A 64 8.43 -1.22 1.54
C HIS A 64 6.96 -1.28 1.95
N MET A 65 6.47 -2.46 2.29
CA MET A 65 5.10 -2.64 2.74
C MET A 65 4.79 -1.81 3.99
N LYS A 66 5.72 -1.83 4.94
CA LYS A 66 5.58 -1.08 6.19
C LYS A 66 5.53 0.43 5.95
N ILE A 67 6.42 0.95 5.10
CA ILE A 67 6.46 2.37 4.78
C ILE A 67 5.14 2.83 4.16
N MET A 68 4.62 2.08 3.20
CA MET A 68 3.36 2.43 2.53
C MET A 68 2.18 2.39 3.50
N ARG A 69 2.13 1.38 4.37
CA ARG A 69 1.06 1.26 5.36
C ARG A 69 1.11 2.40 6.37
N GLU A 70 2.28 2.70 6.92
CA GLU A 70 2.44 3.76 7.92
C GLU A 70 2.17 5.15 7.35
N ALA A 71 2.41 5.34 6.05
CA ALA A 71 2.09 6.60 5.38
C ALA A 71 0.59 6.75 5.09
N GLY A 72 -0.19 5.68 5.23
CA GLY A 72 -1.63 5.73 4.96
C GLY A 72 -2.00 5.41 3.53
N LEU A 73 -1.05 4.92 2.72
CA LEU A 73 -1.33 4.55 1.33
C LEU A 73 -2.07 3.24 1.21
N THR A 74 -1.75 2.28 2.07
CA THR A 74 -2.31 0.93 2.00
C THR A 74 -2.85 0.48 3.33
N SER A 75 -3.77 -0.49 3.27
CA SER A 75 -4.20 -1.28 4.41
C SER A 75 -3.71 -2.70 4.22
N THR A 76 -3.25 -3.32 5.28
CA THR A 76 -2.82 -4.71 5.26
C THR A 76 -3.64 -5.51 6.25
N ARG A 77 -4.18 -6.63 5.79
CA ARG A 77 -5.03 -7.49 6.58
C ARG A 77 -4.40 -8.87 6.72
N ALA A 78 -4.27 -9.34 7.94
CA ALA A 78 -3.79 -10.68 8.23
C ALA A 78 -4.98 -11.62 8.33
N VAL A 79 -4.95 -12.70 7.55
CA VAL A 79 -5.99 -13.73 7.55
C VAL A 79 -5.28 -15.07 7.69
N GLY A 80 -5.29 -15.63 8.91
CA GLY A 80 -4.51 -16.82 9.20
C GLY A 80 -3.02 -16.55 8.98
N ARG A 81 -2.39 -17.33 8.10
CA ARG A 81 -0.97 -17.18 7.76
C ARG A 81 -0.73 -16.24 6.60
N ASN A 82 -1.81 -15.78 5.96
CA ASN A 82 -1.71 -14.96 4.77
C ASN A 82 -1.90 -13.48 5.11
N ARG A 83 -1.32 -12.62 4.30
CA ARG A 83 -1.52 -11.19 4.39
C ARG A 83 -1.94 -10.66 3.04
N TYR A 84 -2.86 -9.70 3.07
CA TYR A 84 -3.39 -9.07 1.87
C TYR A 84 -3.25 -7.57 1.98
N VAL A 85 -2.91 -6.93 0.89
CA VAL A 85 -2.70 -5.48 0.82
C VAL A 85 -3.70 -4.87 -0.16
N GLN A 86 -4.18 -3.66 0.17
CA GLN A 86 -5.14 -2.93 -0.63
C GLN A 86 -4.85 -1.44 -0.55
N LEU A 87 -4.98 -0.73 -1.67
CA LEU A 87 -4.83 0.72 -1.71
C LEU A 87 -5.99 1.39 -0.97
N ARG A 88 -5.69 2.39 -0.15
CA ARG A 88 -6.72 3.18 0.54
C ARG A 88 -7.23 4.30 -0.37
N ARG A 89 -7.77 3.92 -1.52
CA ARG A 89 -8.17 4.85 -2.57
C ARG A 89 -9.14 5.93 -2.09
N ASP A 90 -10.21 5.51 -1.43
CA ASP A 90 -11.26 6.46 -1.01
C ASP A 90 -10.74 7.44 0.03
N ASP A 91 -9.93 6.97 0.98
CA ASP A 91 -9.33 7.82 2.01
C ASP A 91 -8.39 8.83 1.40
N LEU A 92 -7.55 8.39 0.46
CA LEU A 92 -6.59 9.27 -0.20
C LEU A 92 -7.28 10.29 -1.10
N ASP A 93 -8.32 9.89 -1.81
CA ASP A 93 -9.08 10.81 -2.64
C ASP A 93 -9.83 11.85 -1.79
N ALA A 94 -10.29 11.46 -0.61
CA ALA A 94 -10.96 12.39 0.31
C ALA A 94 -9.99 13.40 0.92
N ARG A 95 -8.78 12.94 1.26
CA ARG A 95 -7.76 13.80 1.88
C ARG A 95 -7.03 14.68 0.86
N PHE A 96 -6.73 14.12 -0.30
CA PHE A 96 -5.92 14.78 -1.33
C PHE A 96 -6.58 14.60 -2.69
N PRO A 97 -7.66 15.37 -2.96
CA PRO A 97 -8.42 15.21 -4.22
C PRO A 97 -7.55 15.38 -5.46
N GLY A 98 -7.60 14.41 -6.34
CA GLY A 98 -6.87 14.43 -7.61
C GLY A 98 -5.42 14.01 -7.55
N LEU A 99 -4.86 13.82 -6.35
CA LEU A 99 -3.43 13.47 -6.22
C LEU A 99 -3.13 12.11 -6.85
N LEU A 100 -3.87 11.06 -6.48
CA LEU A 100 -3.63 9.72 -7.01
C LEU A 100 -3.80 9.67 -8.52
N ASP A 101 -4.87 10.27 -9.05
CA ASP A 101 -5.11 10.28 -10.49
C ASP A 101 -3.97 10.96 -11.24
N SER A 102 -3.48 12.08 -10.70
CA SER A 102 -2.37 12.80 -11.31
C SER A 102 -1.08 11.97 -11.30
N LEU A 103 -0.79 11.33 -10.17
CA LEU A 103 0.38 10.47 -10.05
C LEU A 103 0.32 9.29 -11.00
N LEU A 104 -0.83 8.62 -11.05
CA LEU A 104 -0.99 7.44 -11.90
C LEU A 104 -0.86 7.78 -13.38
N LYS A 105 -1.35 8.94 -13.80
CA LYS A 105 -1.19 9.41 -15.17
C LYS A 105 0.26 9.76 -15.51
N SER A 106 1.05 10.09 -14.50
CA SER A 106 2.45 10.47 -14.67
C SER A 106 3.41 9.30 -14.67
N LEU A 107 2.94 8.12 -14.28
CA LEU A 107 3.80 6.93 -14.22
C LEU A 107 3.96 6.31 -15.61
N PRO A 108 5.16 5.79 -15.92
CA PRO A 108 5.36 5.07 -17.18
C PRO A 108 4.55 3.78 -17.21
N ASP A 109 4.17 3.35 -18.39
CA ASP A 109 3.44 2.11 -18.61
C ASP A 109 4.29 0.86 -18.35
#